data_350874db60b07c50ba359a5da8ddee0a
#
_entry.id   350874db60b07c50ba359a5da8ddee0a
#
_cell.length_a   1.000
_cell.length_b   1.000
_cell.length_c   1.000
_cell.angle_alpha   90.00
_cell.angle_beta   90.00
_cell.angle_gamma   90.00
#
_symmetry.space_group_name_H-M   'P 1'
#
loop_
_entity.id
_entity.type
_entity.pdbx_description
1 polymer ?
#
loop_
_entity_poly.entity_id
_entity_poly.type
_entity_poly.pdbx_seq_one_letter_code
_entity_poly.pdbx_strand_id
1 'polypeptide(L)'
;VTRYRYYTATTLDGYLADPDDSLDWLLSQPETPATEHPDQPGGIPAYEDFIAEIGVLVMGAATYQWVLDHLAASGEDWPYSQPCFVFTHRDLTPATDTVRLVAGEPGDFRTELERIAGGKDVWVVGGGELATRFATAGMLDELLLSIAPVTLGAGKPLFPVPFDLELVSSGRSGTFLTATYRPVGPRSAGAA
;
A
#
# COMPACT_ATOMS: atom_id res chain seq x y z
N VAL A 1 -17.32 8.66 -6.56
CA VAL A 1 -16.42 9.25 -5.56
C VAL A 1 -15.14 8.44 -5.56
N THR A 2 -14.00 9.08 -5.75
CA THR A 2 -12.68 8.46 -5.71
C THR A 2 -12.35 8.03 -4.28
N ARG A 3 -11.96 6.76 -4.07
CA ARG A 3 -11.48 6.25 -2.79
C ARG A 3 -9.95 6.19 -2.80
N TYR A 4 -9.37 6.29 -1.63
CA TYR A 4 -7.95 6.08 -1.39
C TYR A 4 -7.77 4.75 -0.65
N ARG A 5 -7.10 3.80 -1.29
CA ARG A 5 -7.00 2.42 -0.84
C ARG A 5 -5.54 2.00 -0.65
N TYR A 6 -5.22 1.50 0.54
CA TYR A 6 -3.91 0.96 0.86
C TYR A 6 -3.93 -0.57 0.74
N TYR A 7 -3.55 -1.06 -0.45
CA TYR A 7 -3.47 -2.49 -0.75
C TYR A 7 -2.03 -2.94 -0.58
N THR A 8 -1.75 -3.80 0.43
CA THR A 8 -0.39 -4.22 0.76
C THR A 8 -0.36 -5.56 1.48
N ALA A 9 0.81 -6.21 1.47
CA ALA A 9 1.11 -7.34 2.34
C ALA A 9 1.84 -6.87 3.59
N THR A 10 1.64 -7.59 4.70
CA THR A 10 2.31 -7.35 5.97
C THR A 10 2.60 -8.67 6.68
N THR A 11 3.58 -8.67 7.58
CA THR A 11 3.81 -9.79 8.50
C THR A 11 2.76 -9.83 9.60
N LEU A 12 2.65 -10.95 10.32
CA LEU A 12 1.72 -11.11 11.43
C LEU A 12 1.95 -10.08 12.55
N ASP A 13 3.18 -9.64 12.74
CA ASP A 13 3.57 -8.62 13.72
C ASP A 13 3.62 -7.19 13.15
N GLY A 14 3.06 -6.98 11.93
CA GLY A 14 2.74 -5.65 11.39
C GLY A 14 3.89 -4.93 10.71
N TYR A 15 4.83 -5.65 10.11
CA TYR A 15 5.91 -5.05 9.32
C TYR A 15 5.70 -5.23 7.83
N LEU A 16 6.11 -4.24 7.04
CA LEU A 16 6.12 -4.27 5.56
C LEU A 16 7.41 -4.86 5.02
N ALA A 17 8.52 -4.53 5.64
CA ALA A 17 9.86 -4.96 5.29
C ALA A 17 10.69 -5.16 6.55
N ASP A 18 11.81 -5.84 6.44
CA ASP A 18 12.79 -5.94 7.51
C ASP A 18 13.54 -4.61 7.75
N PRO A 19 14.47 -4.51 8.71
CA PRO A 19 15.23 -3.29 8.96
C PRO A 19 16.05 -2.80 7.76
N ASP A 20 16.45 -3.72 6.87
CA ASP A 20 17.27 -3.46 5.67
C ASP A 20 16.43 -3.25 4.39
N ASP A 21 15.12 -3.00 4.53
CA ASP A 21 14.14 -2.83 3.44
C ASP A 21 13.93 -4.07 2.57
N SER A 22 14.34 -5.29 3.03
CA SER A 22 14.10 -6.53 2.29
C SER A 22 12.63 -6.99 2.41
N LEU A 23 12.13 -7.55 1.30
CA LEU A 23 10.84 -8.24 1.19
C LEU A 23 11.00 -9.76 1.02
N ASP A 24 12.13 -10.33 1.39
CA ASP A 24 12.41 -11.77 1.24
C ASP A 24 11.34 -12.62 1.94
N TRP A 25 10.83 -12.15 3.07
CA TRP A 25 9.73 -12.80 3.79
C TRP A 25 8.45 -12.95 2.94
N LEU A 26 8.18 -11.99 2.06
CA LEU A 26 7.02 -12.00 1.15
C LEU A 26 7.31 -12.83 -0.09
N LEU A 27 8.46 -12.60 -0.72
CA LEU A 27 8.87 -13.26 -1.97
C LEU A 27 9.13 -14.77 -1.79
N SER A 28 9.38 -15.21 -0.56
CA SER A 28 9.56 -16.63 -0.20
C SER A 28 8.24 -17.36 0.14
N GLN A 29 7.11 -16.64 0.17
CA GLN A 29 5.81 -17.29 0.42
C GLN A 29 5.41 -18.18 -0.78
N PRO A 30 4.74 -19.32 -0.53
CA PRO A 30 4.21 -20.13 -1.61
C PRO A 30 3.27 -19.31 -2.50
N GLU A 31 3.39 -19.49 -3.81
CA GLU A 31 2.40 -18.92 -4.73
C GLU A 31 1.02 -19.49 -4.41
N THR A 32 0.04 -18.62 -4.27
CA THR A 32 -1.35 -19.04 -4.10
C THR A 32 -1.90 -19.37 -5.48
N PRO A 33 -2.35 -20.62 -5.73
CA PRO A 33 -2.94 -20.97 -7.02
C PRO A 33 -4.11 -20.03 -7.34
N ALA A 34 -4.21 -19.57 -8.57
CA ALA A 34 -5.29 -18.70 -9.03
C ALA A 34 -6.70 -19.30 -8.79
N THR A 35 -6.80 -20.62 -8.65
CA THR A 35 -8.02 -21.36 -8.33
C THR A 35 -8.44 -21.31 -6.86
N GLU A 36 -7.56 -20.84 -5.96
CA GLU A 36 -7.89 -20.66 -4.54
C GLU A 36 -8.43 -19.25 -4.21
N HIS A 37 -8.65 -18.45 -5.23
CA HIS A 37 -9.34 -17.17 -5.17
C HIS A 37 -10.81 -17.30 -5.50
N PRO A 38 -11.56 -16.52 -5.09
CA PRO A 38 -11.86 -15.63 -3.97
C PRO A 38 -13.33 -15.51 -3.70
N ASP A 39 -14.11 -16.50 -3.94
CA ASP A 39 -15.53 -16.48 -3.56
C ASP A 39 -15.72 -16.74 -2.06
N GLN A 40 -14.67 -16.57 -1.25
CA GLN A 40 -14.84 -16.53 0.19
C GLN A 40 -15.39 -15.15 0.59
N PRO A 41 -16.61 -15.08 1.11
CA PRO A 41 -17.16 -13.83 1.60
C PRO A 41 -16.20 -13.19 2.59
N GLY A 42 -15.76 -11.96 2.32
CA GLY A 42 -14.93 -11.19 3.23
C GLY A 42 -13.44 -11.09 2.88
N GLY A 43 -12.97 -11.70 1.78
CA GLY A 43 -11.60 -11.52 1.28
C GLY A 43 -11.35 -10.13 0.69
N ILE A 44 -10.09 -9.82 0.44
CA ILE A 44 -9.71 -8.66 -0.39
C ILE A 44 -9.81 -9.05 -1.87
N PRO A 45 -10.01 -8.09 -2.80
CA PRO A 45 -10.04 -8.39 -4.24
C PRO A 45 -8.72 -8.98 -4.72
N ALA A 46 -8.77 -9.79 -5.77
CA ALA A 46 -7.57 -10.21 -6.49
C ALA A 46 -6.84 -8.98 -7.05
N TYR A 47 -5.52 -9.10 -7.25
CA TYR A 47 -4.71 -7.96 -7.69
C TYR A 47 -5.18 -7.40 -9.04
N GLU A 48 -5.53 -8.27 -9.98
CA GLU A 48 -5.99 -7.89 -11.31
C GLU A 48 -7.29 -7.07 -11.26
N ASP A 49 -8.23 -7.48 -10.43
CA ASP A 49 -9.49 -6.76 -10.22
C ASP A 49 -9.25 -5.44 -9.49
N PHE A 50 -8.37 -5.44 -8.49
CA PHE A 50 -8.00 -4.25 -7.76
C PHE A 50 -7.35 -3.20 -8.67
N ILE A 51 -6.32 -3.59 -9.46
CA ILE A 51 -5.58 -2.65 -10.30
C ILE A 51 -6.43 -2.08 -11.44
N ALA A 52 -7.43 -2.82 -11.90
CA ALA A 52 -8.39 -2.34 -12.92
C ALA A 52 -9.24 -1.16 -12.44
N GLU A 53 -9.49 -1.06 -11.13
CA GLU A 53 -10.21 0.04 -10.50
C GLU A 53 -9.32 1.26 -10.21
N ILE A 54 -8.00 1.14 -10.35
CA ILE A 54 -7.04 2.20 -9.99
C ILE A 54 -6.78 3.15 -11.16
N GLY A 55 -6.89 4.45 -10.89
CA GLY A 55 -6.59 5.53 -11.84
C GLY A 55 -5.26 6.24 -11.55
N VAL A 56 -4.78 6.20 -10.32
CA VAL A 56 -3.52 6.86 -9.89
C VAL A 56 -2.86 6.02 -8.80
N LEU A 57 -1.54 5.96 -8.82
CA LEU A 57 -0.73 5.41 -7.74
C LEU A 57 -0.05 6.53 -6.95
N VAL A 58 0.11 6.31 -5.65
CA VAL A 58 0.97 7.15 -4.81
C VAL A 58 1.91 6.27 -4.00
N MET A 59 3.18 6.64 -3.91
CA MET A 59 4.18 5.91 -3.12
C MET A 59 5.22 6.84 -2.50
N GLY A 60 5.84 6.39 -1.44
CA GLY A 60 6.96 7.09 -0.81
C GLY A 60 8.29 6.78 -1.50
N ALA A 61 9.31 7.60 -1.22
CA ALA A 61 10.64 7.47 -1.81
C ALA A 61 11.29 6.09 -1.58
N ALA A 62 11.12 5.51 -0.39
CA ALA A 62 11.70 4.19 -0.08
C ALA A 62 11.04 3.07 -0.91
N THR A 63 9.71 3.08 -1.00
CA THR A 63 8.95 2.14 -1.85
C THR A 63 9.34 2.29 -3.31
N TYR A 64 9.43 3.53 -3.81
CA TYR A 64 9.84 3.81 -5.18
C TYR A 64 11.26 3.28 -5.47
N GLN A 65 12.21 3.55 -4.60
CA GLN A 65 13.59 3.08 -4.75
C GLN A 65 13.64 1.54 -4.75
N TRP A 66 12.92 0.89 -3.83
CA TRP A 66 12.85 -0.56 -3.81
C TRP A 66 12.32 -1.14 -5.13
N VAL A 67 11.26 -0.54 -5.70
CA VAL A 67 10.73 -0.96 -7.01
C VAL A 67 11.78 -0.82 -8.10
N LEU A 68 12.50 0.31 -8.16
CA LEU A 68 13.56 0.53 -9.15
C LEU A 68 14.69 -0.50 -9.03
N ASP A 69 15.14 -0.77 -7.80
CA ASP A 69 16.21 -1.72 -7.53
C ASP A 69 15.79 -3.15 -7.92
N HIS A 70 14.55 -3.52 -7.63
CA HIS A 70 13.98 -4.82 -8.00
C HIS A 70 13.87 -4.98 -9.52
N LEU A 71 13.36 -3.98 -10.23
CA LEU A 71 13.27 -3.98 -11.69
C LEU A 71 14.66 -4.04 -12.35
N ALA A 72 15.62 -3.30 -11.81
CA ALA A 72 17.00 -3.36 -12.32
C ALA A 72 17.63 -4.74 -12.13
N ALA A 73 17.31 -5.44 -11.04
CA ALA A 73 17.81 -6.78 -10.76
C ALA A 73 17.14 -7.87 -11.62
N SER A 74 15.83 -7.72 -11.90
CA SER A 74 15.07 -8.68 -12.72
C SER A 74 15.16 -8.40 -14.23
N GLY A 75 15.56 -7.19 -14.63
CA GLY A 75 15.56 -6.75 -16.02
C GLY A 75 14.16 -6.43 -16.57
N GLU A 76 13.21 -6.19 -15.68
CA GLU A 76 11.84 -5.87 -16.04
C GLU A 76 11.64 -4.35 -16.18
N ASP A 77 10.66 -3.96 -17.01
CA ASP A 77 10.27 -2.57 -17.18
C ASP A 77 9.31 -2.12 -16.06
N TRP A 78 9.07 -0.79 -15.95
CA TRP A 78 8.11 -0.21 -15.02
C TRP A 78 6.72 -0.83 -15.19
N PRO A 79 6.14 -1.44 -14.14
CA PRO A 79 4.98 -2.33 -14.31
C PRO A 79 3.62 -1.59 -14.36
N TYR A 80 3.61 -0.28 -14.10
CA TYR A 80 2.36 0.47 -13.97
C TYR A 80 2.13 1.38 -15.17
N SER A 81 0.94 1.28 -15.78
CA SER A 81 0.50 2.19 -16.84
C SER A 81 -0.17 3.46 -16.30
N GLN A 82 -0.64 3.43 -15.06
CA GLN A 82 -1.30 4.55 -14.42
C GLN A 82 -0.27 5.63 -14.01
N PRO A 83 -0.66 6.91 -13.97
CA PRO A 83 0.13 7.97 -13.37
C PRO A 83 0.52 7.63 -11.92
N CYS A 84 1.79 7.88 -11.57
CA CYS A 84 2.33 7.59 -10.26
C CYS A 84 2.93 8.84 -9.63
N PHE A 85 2.47 9.22 -8.44
CA PHE A 85 3.02 10.32 -7.65
C PHE A 85 3.94 9.75 -6.58
N VAL A 86 5.21 10.13 -6.63
CA VAL A 86 6.22 9.74 -5.63
C VAL A 86 6.45 10.89 -4.68
N PHE A 87 6.00 10.73 -3.43
CA PHE A 87 6.20 11.71 -2.37
C PHE A 87 7.62 11.64 -1.83
N THR A 88 8.42 12.65 -2.13
CA THR A 88 9.85 12.65 -1.82
C THR A 88 10.41 14.07 -1.67
N HIS A 89 11.42 14.21 -0.83
CA HIS A 89 12.33 15.38 -0.79
C HIS A 89 13.71 15.04 -1.37
N ARG A 90 13.89 13.79 -1.84
CA ARG A 90 15.14 13.33 -2.45
C ARG A 90 15.17 13.73 -3.93
N ASP A 91 16.37 13.96 -4.43
CA ASP A 91 16.61 14.13 -5.87
C ASP A 91 16.68 12.74 -6.51
N LEU A 92 15.55 12.32 -7.06
CA LEU A 92 15.37 11.02 -7.73
C LEU A 92 15.07 11.24 -9.21
N THR A 93 15.27 10.21 -10.02
CA THR A 93 14.94 10.26 -11.45
C THR A 93 13.60 9.53 -11.69
N PRO A 94 12.64 10.13 -12.41
CA PRO A 94 11.44 9.43 -12.83
C PRO A 94 11.77 8.24 -13.73
N ALA A 95 11.18 7.07 -13.45
CA ALA A 95 11.39 5.85 -14.24
C ALA A 95 10.75 5.97 -15.63
N THR A 96 9.65 6.67 -15.74
CA THR A 96 8.90 6.91 -16.97
C THR A 96 8.22 8.29 -16.94
N ASP A 97 7.65 8.71 -18.07
CA ASP A 97 6.89 9.98 -18.17
C ASP A 97 5.60 9.97 -17.32
N THR A 98 5.14 8.79 -16.87
CA THR A 98 3.97 8.66 -15.99
C THR A 98 4.31 8.86 -14.53
N VAL A 99 5.59 8.87 -14.15
CA VAL A 99 6.06 9.07 -12.78
C VAL A 99 6.34 10.55 -12.52
N ARG A 100 5.73 11.08 -11.48
CA ARG A 100 5.91 12.45 -11.02
C ARG A 100 6.43 12.50 -9.59
N LEU A 101 7.56 13.14 -9.39
CA LEU A 101 8.12 13.39 -8.07
C LEU A 101 7.48 14.64 -7.47
N VAL A 102 6.99 14.53 -6.24
CA VAL A 102 6.30 15.63 -5.54
C VAL A 102 6.79 15.78 -4.10
N ALA A 103 6.84 17.03 -3.64
CA ALA A 103 7.13 17.37 -2.26
C ALA A 103 5.92 18.11 -1.66
N GLY A 104 5.49 17.73 -0.47
CA GLY A 104 4.34 18.33 0.23
C GLY A 104 3.51 17.31 0.98
N GLU A 105 2.37 17.75 1.51
CA GLU A 105 1.45 16.89 2.23
C GLU A 105 0.39 16.29 1.28
N PRO A 106 -0.15 15.08 1.58
CA PRO A 106 -1.19 14.47 0.76
C PRO A 106 -2.37 15.40 0.44
N GLY A 107 -2.79 16.21 1.42
CA GLY A 107 -3.90 17.15 1.26
C GLY A 107 -3.69 18.18 0.16
N ASP A 108 -2.45 18.58 -0.10
CA ASP A 108 -2.10 19.57 -1.13
C ASP A 108 -2.38 19.04 -2.54
N PHE A 109 -2.39 17.72 -2.70
CA PHE A 109 -2.56 17.02 -3.98
C PHE A 109 -3.96 16.41 -4.17
N ARG A 110 -4.87 16.50 -3.19
CA ARG A 110 -6.20 15.87 -3.24
C ARG A 110 -6.92 16.14 -4.55
N THR A 111 -7.12 17.41 -4.87
CA THR A 111 -7.87 17.83 -6.09
C THR A 111 -7.22 17.32 -7.37
N GLU A 112 -5.88 17.32 -7.42
CA GLU A 112 -5.15 16.85 -8.59
C GLU A 112 -5.23 15.34 -8.73
N LEU A 113 -5.05 14.59 -7.65
CA LEU A 113 -5.15 13.12 -7.62
C LEU A 113 -6.55 12.65 -8.06
N GLU A 114 -7.61 13.25 -7.51
CA GLU A 114 -8.99 12.91 -7.86
C GLU A 114 -9.32 13.24 -9.31
N ARG A 115 -8.84 14.37 -9.82
CA ARG A 115 -9.00 14.75 -11.22
C ARG A 115 -8.32 13.76 -12.17
N ILE A 116 -7.06 13.35 -11.86
CA ILE A 116 -6.28 12.42 -12.69
C ILE A 116 -6.85 11.00 -12.57
N ALA A 117 -7.32 10.60 -11.39
CA ALA A 117 -7.96 9.30 -11.19
C ALA A 117 -9.21 9.12 -12.09
N GLY A 118 -9.86 10.22 -12.50
CA GLY A 118 -10.94 10.18 -13.50
C GLY A 118 -12.16 9.37 -13.05
N GLY A 119 -12.46 9.38 -11.74
CA GLY A 119 -13.57 8.61 -11.15
C GLY A 119 -13.17 7.20 -10.68
N LYS A 120 -11.95 6.77 -10.97
CA LYS A 120 -11.35 5.56 -10.39
C LYS A 120 -10.73 5.87 -9.02
N ASP A 121 -10.20 4.83 -8.36
CA ASP A 121 -9.59 4.93 -7.05
C ASP A 121 -8.09 5.32 -7.12
N VAL A 122 -7.56 5.78 -6.00
CA VAL A 122 -6.13 6.04 -5.78
C VAL A 122 -5.55 4.90 -4.95
N TRP A 123 -4.51 4.26 -5.46
CA TRP A 123 -3.78 3.24 -4.72
C TRP A 123 -2.61 3.86 -3.96
N VAL A 124 -2.68 3.83 -2.64
CA VAL A 124 -1.53 4.07 -1.77
C VAL A 124 -0.71 2.78 -1.75
N VAL A 125 0.36 2.75 -2.55
CA VAL A 125 1.21 1.55 -2.70
C VAL A 125 2.01 1.29 -1.43
N GLY A 126 2.52 2.37 -0.82
CA GLY A 126 3.30 2.29 0.41
C GLY A 126 4.34 3.44 0.50
N GLY A 127 5.22 3.51 1.52
CA GLY A 127 5.25 2.72 2.75
C GLY A 127 4.28 3.21 3.82
N GLY A 128 4.39 2.58 4.99
CA GLY A 128 3.50 2.85 6.12
C GLY A 128 3.48 4.31 6.59
N GLU A 129 4.60 5.00 6.50
CA GLU A 129 4.67 6.43 6.82
C GLU A 129 3.78 7.26 5.89
N LEU A 130 3.84 7.03 4.57
CA LEU A 130 2.99 7.72 3.61
C LEU A 130 1.51 7.36 3.82
N ALA A 131 1.19 6.07 4.01
CA ALA A 131 -0.17 5.62 4.29
C ALA A 131 -0.75 6.31 5.55
N THR A 132 0.06 6.45 6.59
CA THR A 132 -0.33 7.19 7.82
C THR A 132 -0.60 8.66 7.54
N ARG A 133 0.20 9.32 6.70
CA ARG A 133 -0.03 10.72 6.30
C ARG A 133 -1.34 10.88 5.52
N PHE A 134 -1.64 9.96 4.61
CA PHE A 134 -2.94 9.91 3.92
C PHE A 134 -4.10 9.69 4.89
N ALA A 135 -3.98 8.76 5.84
CA ALA A 135 -4.98 8.52 6.86
C ALA A 135 -5.21 9.75 7.76
N THR A 136 -4.14 10.41 8.19
CA THR A 136 -4.22 11.62 9.04
C THR A 136 -4.85 12.79 8.29
N ALA A 137 -4.65 12.88 6.97
CA ALA A 137 -5.29 13.89 6.12
C ALA A 137 -6.77 13.56 5.79
N GLY A 138 -7.32 12.45 6.31
CA GLY A 138 -8.66 11.97 5.95
C GLY A 138 -8.77 11.59 4.47
N MET A 139 -7.68 11.05 3.93
CA MET A 139 -7.54 10.62 2.55
C MET A 139 -7.20 9.12 2.45
N LEU A 140 -7.55 8.32 3.44
CA LEU A 140 -7.44 6.88 3.37
C LEU A 140 -8.78 6.27 3.76
N ASP A 141 -9.41 5.57 2.82
CA ASP A 141 -10.74 4.99 3.00
C ASP A 141 -10.67 3.53 3.42
N GLU A 142 -9.71 2.77 2.89
CA GLU A 142 -9.58 1.32 3.13
C GLU A 142 -8.11 0.89 3.21
N LEU A 143 -7.84 -0.01 4.18
CA LEU A 143 -6.64 -0.84 4.19
C LEU A 143 -7.03 -2.25 3.77
N LEU A 144 -6.45 -2.74 2.68
CA LEU A 144 -6.65 -4.08 2.14
C LEU A 144 -5.36 -4.87 2.41
N LEU A 145 -5.39 -5.73 3.42
CA LEU A 145 -4.20 -6.37 3.95
C LEU A 145 -4.15 -7.86 3.63
N SER A 146 -3.01 -8.32 3.11
CA SER A 146 -2.60 -9.72 3.09
C SER A 146 -1.61 -9.95 4.23
N ILE A 147 -2.00 -10.67 5.26
CA ILE A 147 -1.19 -10.90 6.46
C ILE A 147 -0.53 -12.28 6.34
N ALA A 148 0.79 -12.29 6.18
CA ALA A 148 1.56 -13.53 6.09
C ALA A 148 1.75 -14.19 7.47
N PRO A 149 1.84 -15.53 7.53
CA PRO A 149 2.12 -16.27 8.75
C PRO A 149 3.62 -16.20 9.12
N VAL A 150 4.18 -14.99 9.17
CA VAL A 150 5.59 -14.70 9.46
C VAL A 150 5.69 -13.56 10.45
N THR A 151 6.68 -13.59 11.32
CA THR A 151 7.06 -12.47 12.19
C THR A 151 8.50 -12.07 11.91
N LEU A 152 8.79 -10.77 11.96
CA LEU A 152 10.14 -10.23 11.77
C LEU A 152 10.76 -9.74 13.09
N GLY A 153 9.94 -9.38 14.07
CA GLY A 153 10.39 -8.82 15.34
C GLY A 153 10.86 -7.37 15.27
N ALA A 154 11.30 -6.91 14.11
CA ALA A 154 11.69 -5.53 13.82
C ALA A 154 11.58 -5.27 12.32
N GLY A 155 11.44 -3.99 11.91
CA GLY A 155 11.36 -3.63 10.50
C GLY A 155 10.63 -2.33 10.25
N LYS A 156 10.15 -2.17 9.01
CA LYS A 156 9.37 -1.00 8.56
C LYS A 156 7.91 -1.25 8.91
N PRO A 157 7.31 -0.49 9.82
CA PRO A 157 5.94 -0.76 10.28
C PRO A 157 4.89 -0.45 9.23
N LEU A 158 3.80 -1.22 9.26
CA LEU A 158 2.59 -0.98 8.45
C LEU A 158 1.98 0.41 8.74
N PHE A 159 1.93 0.78 10.02
CA PHE A 159 1.52 2.08 10.54
C PHE A 159 2.48 2.48 11.68
N PRO A 160 3.33 3.52 11.49
CA PRO A 160 4.34 3.89 12.48
C PRO A 160 3.80 4.68 13.69
N VAL A 161 2.51 5.02 13.70
CA VAL A 161 1.85 5.73 14.79
C VAL A 161 0.58 5.00 15.24
N PRO A 162 0.15 5.17 16.52
CA PRO A 162 -1.11 4.62 16.99
C PRO A 162 -2.30 5.17 16.20
N PHE A 163 -3.12 4.28 15.65
CA PHE A 163 -4.30 4.62 14.87
C PHE A 163 -5.40 3.60 15.13
N ASP A 164 -6.63 4.06 15.36
CA ASP A 164 -7.77 3.18 15.53
C ASP A 164 -8.35 2.79 14.17
N LEU A 165 -8.60 1.50 14.01
CA LEU A 165 -9.12 0.89 12.79
C LEU A 165 -10.41 0.12 13.09
N GLU A 166 -11.35 0.13 12.16
CA GLU A 166 -12.56 -0.69 12.18
C GLU A 166 -12.38 -1.86 11.21
N LEU A 167 -12.56 -3.09 11.69
CA LEU A 167 -12.58 -4.27 10.82
C LEU A 167 -13.88 -4.27 10.00
N VAL A 168 -13.76 -4.23 8.68
CA VAL A 168 -14.89 -4.28 7.73
C VAL A 168 -15.16 -5.72 7.30
N SER A 169 -14.11 -6.45 6.92
CA SER A 169 -14.22 -7.84 6.47
C SER A 169 -12.92 -8.59 6.68
N SER A 170 -12.99 -9.91 6.72
CA SER A 170 -11.80 -10.76 6.78
C SER A 170 -12.03 -12.07 6.03
N GLY A 171 -10.94 -12.65 5.53
CA GLY A 171 -10.96 -13.88 4.77
C GLY A 171 -9.60 -14.56 4.77
N ARG A 172 -9.41 -15.47 3.83
CA ARG A 172 -8.16 -16.20 3.63
C ARG A 172 -7.84 -16.30 2.13
N SER A 173 -6.56 -16.18 1.80
CA SER A 173 -6.05 -16.43 0.44
C SER A 173 -4.77 -17.26 0.57
N GLY A 174 -4.82 -18.54 0.21
CA GLY A 174 -3.72 -19.47 0.43
C GLY A 174 -3.32 -19.55 1.90
N THR A 175 -2.06 -19.20 2.19
CA THR A 175 -1.52 -19.14 3.56
C THR A 175 -1.78 -17.81 4.25
N PHE A 176 -2.20 -16.78 3.52
CA PHE A 176 -2.44 -15.44 4.06
C PHE A 176 -3.82 -15.32 4.72
N LEU A 177 -3.87 -14.65 5.86
CA LEU A 177 -5.10 -14.05 6.37
C LEU A 177 -5.32 -12.72 5.62
N THR A 178 -6.51 -12.50 5.07
CA THR A 178 -6.85 -11.24 4.43
C THR A 178 -7.82 -10.44 5.29
N ALA A 179 -7.67 -9.12 5.30
CA ALA A 179 -8.55 -8.25 6.06
C ALA A 179 -8.70 -6.89 5.39
N THR A 180 -9.92 -6.35 5.43
CA THR A 180 -10.21 -4.97 5.07
C THR A 180 -10.51 -4.18 6.33
N TYR A 181 -9.79 -3.07 6.51
CA TYR A 181 -10.03 -2.13 7.60
C TYR A 181 -10.38 -0.75 7.07
N ARG A 182 -11.14 0.00 7.87
CA ARG A 182 -11.37 1.43 7.68
C ARG A 182 -10.62 2.21 8.75
N PRO A 183 -9.84 3.25 8.40
CA PRO A 183 -9.25 4.15 9.37
C PRO A 183 -10.36 4.91 10.14
N VAL A 184 -10.24 4.93 11.46
CA VAL A 184 -11.16 5.69 12.34
C VAL A 184 -10.52 7.02 12.73
N GLY A 185 -9.27 7.00 13.15
CA GLY A 185 -8.53 8.19 13.52
C GLY A 185 -7.27 7.90 14.35
N PRO A 186 -6.42 8.91 14.54
CA PRO A 186 -5.28 8.77 15.43
C PRO A 186 -5.75 8.39 16.84
N ARG A 187 -5.12 7.36 17.41
CA ARG A 187 -5.44 6.93 18.77
C ARG A 187 -4.87 7.94 19.76
N SER A 188 -5.72 8.59 20.52
CA SER A 188 -5.30 9.47 21.62
C SER A 188 -4.53 8.62 22.65
N ALA A 189 -3.35 9.09 23.05
CA ALA A 189 -2.71 8.53 24.23
C ALA A 189 -3.70 8.67 25.39
N GLY A 190 -4.22 7.55 25.91
CA GLY A 190 -5.10 7.57 27.06
C GLY A 190 -4.40 8.31 28.18
N ALA A 191 -5.10 9.23 28.82
CA ALA A 191 -4.65 9.77 30.09
C ALA A 191 -4.49 8.59 31.05
N ALA A 192 -3.24 8.29 31.45
CA ALA A 192 -2.90 7.30 32.45
C ALA A 192 -3.38 7.74 33.81
#